data_738bd00d731252166a13b1eda479adf0
#
_entry.id   738bd00d731252166a13b1eda479adf0
#
_cell.length_a   1.000
_cell.length_b   1.000
_cell.length_c   1.000
_cell.angle_alpha   90.00
_cell.angle_beta   90.00
_cell.angle_gamma   90.00
#
_symmetry.space_group_name_H-M   'P 1'
#
loop_
_entity.id
_entity.type
_entity.pdbx_description
1 polymer ?
#
loop_
_entity_poly.entity_id
_entity_poly.type
_entity_poly.pdbx_seq_one_letter_code
_entity_poly.pdbx_strand_id
1 'polypeptide(L)'
;MKAPMKKLLIALSCCLAGMSPARAHAFLDHADPKVGSTVKVSPTEIKIWFTEGVILPFSDLKVLDASGKEVQKNDKHLDPAHPDVLIVSVPPLKPGKYKVSWRVTAVDTHVTHGFFPFEVSP
;
A
#
# COMPACT_ATOMS: atom_id res chain seq x y z
N MET A 1 37.91 36.51 -35.13
CA MET A 1 37.49 36.18 -34.98
C MET A 1 36.99 35.52 -34.37
N LYS A 2 36.54 35.32 -33.92
CA LYS A 2 36.00 34.85 -33.53
C LYS A 2 35.39 34.13 -32.89
N ALA A 3 34.75 33.80 -32.59
CA ALA A 3 34.24 33.02 -32.24
C ALA A 3 33.70 32.67 -31.15
N PRO A 4 33.19 32.74 -30.72
CA PRO A 4 32.68 32.51 -29.58
C PRO A 4 31.63 31.77 -29.48
N MET A 5 31.20 31.37 -29.49
CA MET A 5 30.25 30.75 -29.40
C MET A 5 30.14 29.91 -28.50
N LYS A 6 30.48 29.50 -27.91
CA LYS A 6 30.37 28.61 -27.07
C LYS A 6 29.59 28.80 -26.08
N LYS A 7 29.04 29.47 -25.87
CA LYS A 7 28.38 29.63 -24.79
C LYS A 7 27.13 29.14 -24.78
N LEU A 8 26.62 28.55 -25.37
CA LEU A 8 25.40 28.17 -25.28
C LEU A 8 25.13 26.98 -24.73
N LEU A 9 25.74 26.19 -24.38
CA LEU A 9 25.37 25.00 -23.86
C LEU A 9 24.98 24.98 -22.54
N ILE A 10 25.16 25.79 -21.77
CA ILE A 10 24.77 25.75 -20.46
C ILE A 10 23.39 25.67 -20.15
N ALA A 11 22.59 26.15 -20.84
CA ALA A 11 21.24 26.23 -20.44
C ALA A 11 20.55 24.98 -20.27
N LEU A 12 21.02 23.93 -20.76
CA LEU A 12 20.35 22.80 -20.63
C LEU A 12 20.27 22.15 -19.36
N SER A 13 21.10 22.20 -18.53
CA SER A 13 21.06 21.39 -17.36
C SER A 13 20.01 21.75 -16.39
N CYS A 14 19.47 22.87 -16.43
CA CYS A 14 18.51 23.18 -15.45
C CYS A 14 17.27 22.43 -15.48
N CYS A 15 16.87 21.97 -16.57
CA CYS A 15 15.60 21.35 -16.63
C CYS A 15 15.47 20.13 -15.84
N LEU A 16 16.55 19.45 -15.63
CA LEU A 16 16.41 18.22 -14.94
C LEU A 16 16.17 18.35 -13.49
N ALA A 17 16.54 19.41 -12.95
CA ALA A 17 16.46 19.55 -11.53
C ALA A 17 15.06 19.55 -11.01
N GLY A 18 14.13 19.90 -11.78
CA GLY A 18 12.80 19.96 -11.26
C GLY A 18 11.98 18.73 -11.46
N MET A 19 12.63 17.66 -11.84
CA MET A 19 11.86 16.50 -12.12
C MET A 19 11.58 15.62 -10.95
N SER A 20 11.46 16.11 -9.81
CA SER A 20 11.10 15.29 -8.68
C SER A 20 9.77 14.69 -8.90
N PRO A 21 9.62 13.42 -8.75
CA PRO A 21 8.34 12.79 -8.92
C PRO A 21 7.41 13.19 -7.79
N ALA A 22 6.21 13.40 -8.11
CA ALA A 22 5.22 13.62 -7.08
C ALA A 22 4.96 12.32 -6.39
N ARG A 23 4.77 12.39 -5.13
CA ARG A 23 4.50 11.26 -4.42
C ARG A 23 3.18 11.30 -3.92
N ALA A 24 2.19 11.56 -4.64
CA ALA A 24 0.84 11.74 -4.21
C ALA A 24 0.02 10.48 -4.13
N HIS A 25 0.56 9.33 -4.47
CA HIS A 25 -0.20 8.09 -4.44
C HIS A 25 0.04 7.37 -3.12
N ALA A 26 -1.00 6.67 -2.64
CA ALA A 26 -0.87 5.84 -1.47
C ALA A 26 -0.33 4.49 -1.87
N PHE A 27 0.88 4.16 -1.41
CA PHE A 27 1.47 2.85 -1.61
C PHE A 27 1.60 2.17 -0.27
N LEU A 28 1.60 0.83 -0.27
CA LEU A 28 1.81 0.07 0.93
C LEU A 28 3.21 0.34 1.46
N ASP A 29 3.29 0.79 2.71
CA ASP A 29 4.56 1.00 3.38
C ASP A 29 4.94 -0.26 4.14
N HIS A 30 4.07 -0.75 5.00
CA HIS A 30 4.27 -2.02 5.70
C HIS A 30 2.92 -2.55 6.16
N ALA A 31 2.90 -3.76 6.68
CA ALA A 31 1.68 -4.42 7.08
C ALA A 31 1.89 -5.28 8.32
N ASP A 32 0.80 -5.64 8.97
CA ASP A 32 0.77 -6.57 10.08
C ASP A 32 -0.41 -7.53 9.87
N PRO A 33 -0.18 -8.81 9.63
CA PRO A 33 1.11 -9.52 9.58
C PRO A 33 2.03 -8.97 8.51
N LYS A 34 3.33 -9.10 8.72
CA LYS A 34 4.30 -8.57 7.74
C LYS A 34 4.16 -9.27 6.41
N VAL A 35 4.38 -8.53 5.36
CA VAL A 35 4.37 -9.05 3.99
C VAL A 35 5.28 -10.27 3.91
N GLY A 36 4.71 -11.40 3.47
CA GLY A 36 5.48 -12.63 3.28
C GLY A 36 5.82 -13.38 4.55
N SER A 37 5.28 -12.99 5.68
CA SER A 37 5.65 -13.62 6.96
C SER A 37 4.83 -14.89 7.22
N THR A 38 5.36 -15.72 8.12
CA THR A 38 4.64 -16.85 8.68
C THR A 38 4.43 -16.56 10.16
N VAL A 39 3.19 -16.60 10.61
CA VAL A 39 2.86 -16.36 12.01
C VAL A 39 2.41 -17.65 12.67
N LYS A 40 2.70 -17.78 13.95
CA LYS A 40 2.33 -18.98 14.69
C LYS A 40 0.94 -18.91 15.30
N VAL A 41 0.45 -17.71 15.48
CA VAL A 41 -0.86 -17.48 16.08
C VAL A 41 -1.69 -16.74 15.05
N SER A 42 -2.94 -17.13 14.89
CA SER A 42 -3.85 -16.44 13.96
C SER A 42 -3.97 -14.98 14.35
N PRO A 43 -3.76 -14.06 13.43
CA PRO A 43 -3.97 -12.64 13.73
C PRO A 43 -5.46 -12.38 13.95
N THR A 44 -5.79 -11.36 14.71
CA THR A 44 -7.17 -10.96 14.91
C THR A 44 -7.58 -9.89 13.92
N GLU A 45 -6.62 -9.23 13.31
CA GLU A 45 -6.89 -8.20 12.31
C GLU A 45 -5.73 -8.09 11.35
N ILE A 46 -6.00 -7.48 10.21
CA ILE A 46 -4.98 -7.17 9.22
C ILE A 46 -4.88 -5.66 9.15
N LYS A 47 -3.68 -5.13 9.27
CA LYS A 47 -3.42 -3.70 9.18
C LYS A 47 -2.45 -3.40 8.06
N ILE A 48 -2.73 -2.37 7.31
CA ILE A 48 -1.81 -1.89 6.28
C ILE A 48 -1.55 -0.40 6.52
N TRP A 49 -0.27 -0.04 6.57
CA TRP A 49 0.16 1.35 6.65
C TRP A 49 0.50 1.79 5.24
N PHE A 50 -0.21 2.80 4.75
CA PHE A 50 0.05 3.37 3.43
C PHE A 50 0.90 4.62 3.57
N THR A 51 1.48 5.06 2.48
CA THR A 51 2.33 6.26 2.48
C THR A 51 1.54 7.55 2.50
N GLU A 52 0.23 7.47 2.27
CA GLU A 52 -0.67 8.61 2.25
C GLU A 52 -1.98 8.23 2.90
N GLY A 53 -2.75 9.19 3.33
CA GLY A 53 -4.09 8.94 3.83
C GLY A 53 -4.98 8.35 2.75
N VAL A 54 -5.94 7.52 3.14
CA VAL A 54 -6.85 6.87 2.22
C VAL A 54 -8.29 7.24 2.55
N ILE A 55 -9.14 7.15 1.56
CA ILE A 55 -10.56 7.49 1.69
C ILE A 55 -11.34 6.20 1.87
N LEU A 56 -11.81 5.96 3.07
CA LEU A 56 -12.40 4.67 3.43
C LEU A 56 -13.55 4.22 2.53
N PRO A 57 -14.55 5.05 2.21
CA PRO A 57 -15.66 4.58 1.39
C PRO A 57 -15.24 4.10 -0.01
N PHE A 58 -14.08 4.53 -0.48
CA PHE A 58 -13.60 4.16 -1.80
C PHE A 58 -12.43 3.20 -1.74
N SER A 59 -12.26 2.54 -0.61
CA SER A 59 -11.12 1.65 -0.40
C SER A 59 -11.59 0.27 0.05
N ASP A 60 -10.85 -0.76 -0.34
CA ASP A 60 -11.19 -2.13 0.00
C ASP A 60 -9.99 -2.89 0.49
N LEU A 61 -10.26 -3.85 1.38
CA LEU A 61 -9.25 -4.71 1.95
C LEU A 61 -9.86 -6.10 2.09
N LYS A 62 -9.32 -7.08 1.39
CA LYS A 62 -9.81 -8.44 1.40
C LYS A 62 -8.73 -9.40 1.83
N VAL A 63 -9.12 -10.44 2.52
CA VAL A 63 -8.23 -11.51 2.94
C VAL A 63 -8.76 -12.80 2.32
N LEU A 64 -7.96 -13.44 1.49
CA LEU A 64 -8.37 -14.64 0.79
C LEU A 64 -7.60 -15.83 1.30
N ASP A 65 -8.28 -16.96 1.49
CA ASP A 65 -7.61 -18.21 1.86
C ASP A 65 -7.02 -18.87 0.61
N ALA A 66 -6.39 -20.03 0.78
CA ALA A 66 -5.73 -20.71 -0.32
C ALA A 66 -6.68 -21.11 -1.44
N SER A 67 -7.97 -21.21 -1.17
CA SER A 67 -8.95 -21.55 -2.21
C SER A 67 -9.52 -20.29 -2.87
N GLY A 68 -9.10 -19.12 -2.45
CA GLY A 68 -9.60 -17.86 -2.99
C GLY A 68 -10.85 -17.35 -2.32
N LYS A 69 -11.24 -17.94 -1.20
CA LYS A 69 -12.44 -17.50 -0.48
C LYS A 69 -12.09 -16.34 0.44
N GLU A 70 -12.96 -15.32 0.46
CA GLU A 70 -12.80 -14.20 1.37
C GLU A 70 -13.11 -14.62 2.80
N VAL A 71 -12.22 -14.28 3.72
CA VAL A 71 -12.37 -14.67 5.11
C VAL A 71 -12.46 -13.48 6.07
N GLN A 72 -12.26 -12.27 5.59
CA GLN A 72 -12.33 -11.08 6.45
C GLN A 72 -13.76 -10.80 6.91
N LYS A 73 -13.86 -10.10 8.02
CA LYS A 73 -15.13 -9.60 8.50
C LYS A 73 -15.51 -8.34 7.71
N ASN A 74 -16.76 -7.94 7.81
CA ASN A 74 -17.23 -6.78 7.08
C ASN A 74 -17.15 -5.55 7.98
N ASP A 75 -15.95 -5.18 8.38
CA ASP A 75 -15.72 -4.11 9.34
C ASP A 75 -14.52 -3.24 9.01
N LYS A 76 -14.17 -3.10 7.73
CA LYS A 76 -13.00 -2.29 7.38
C LYS A 76 -13.15 -0.89 7.98
N HIS A 77 -12.07 -0.37 8.47
CA HIS A 77 -12.05 0.96 9.10
C HIS A 77 -10.63 1.51 9.07
N LEU A 78 -10.53 2.81 9.32
CA LEU A 78 -9.22 3.44 9.46
C LEU A 78 -8.90 3.53 10.95
N ASP A 79 -7.61 3.55 11.28
CA ASP A 79 -7.19 3.82 12.64
C ASP A 79 -7.68 5.23 13.00
N PRO A 80 -8.28 5.42 14.18
CA PRO A 80 -8.86 6.73 14.54
C PRO A 80 -7.85 7.88 14.53
N ALA A 81 -6.57 7.59 14.77
CA ALA A 81 -5.56 8.63 14.84
C ALA A 81 -4.69 8.70 13.59
N HIS A 82 -4.82 7.73 12.68
CA HIS A 82 -3.93 7.63 11.52
C HIS A 82 -4.72 7.27 10.26
N PRO A 83 -5.12 8.25 9.47
CA PRO A 83 -5.93 7.99 8.26
C PRO A 83 -5.17 7.25 7.16
N ASP A 84 -3.89 7.01 7.33
CA ASP A 84 -3.09 6.21 6.43
C ASP A 84 -3.05 4.72 6.82
N VAL A 85 -3.77 4.32 7.86
CA VAL A 85 -3.80 2.93 8.33
C VAL A 85 -5.18 2.33 8.11
N LEU A 86 -5.24 1.31 7.26
CA LEU A 86 -6.48 0.62 6.94
C LEU A 86 -6.50 -0.73 7.63
N ILE A 87 -7.60 -1.06 8.27
CA ILE A 87 -7.73 -2.23 9.13
C ILE A 87 -8.97 -3.02 8.79
N VAL A 88 -8.88 -4.34 8.89
CA VAL A 88 -10.04 -5.21 8.84
C VAL A 88 -9.82 -6.34 9.83
N SER A 89 -10.88 -6.78 10.48
CA SER A 89 -10.81 -7.91 11.40
C SER A 89 -10.93 -9.22 10.64
N VAL A 90 -10.35 -10.26 11.19
CA VAL A 90 -10.50 -11.61 10.67
C VAL A 90 -10.91 -12.53 11.83
N PRO A 91 -11.71 -13.57 11.54
CA PRO A 91 -12.00 -14.60 12.52
C PRO A 91 -10.74 -15.44 12.74
N PRO A 92 -10.76 -16.36 13.69
CA PRO A 92 -9.64 -17.28 13.84
C PRO A 92 -9.37 -17.98 12.51
N LEU A 93 -8.14 -17.87 12.03
CA LEU A 93 -7.74 -18.43 10.76
C LEU A 93 -7.09 -19.77 10.95
N LYS A 94 -7.44 -20.73 10.09
CA LYS A 94 -6.81 -22.03 10.10
C LYS A 94 -5.40 -21.93 9.56
N PRO A 95 -4.52 -22.87 9.93
CA PRO A 95 -3.20 -22.92 9.31
C PRO A 95 -3.32 -22.99 7.80
N GLY A 96 -2.48 -22.26 7.11
CA GLY A 96 -2.48 -22.22 5.66
C GLY A 96 -1.97 -20.90 5.13
N LYS A 97 -2.04 -20.79 3.80
CA LYS A 97 -1.57 -19.60 3.11
C LYS A 97 -2.72 -18.67 2.80
N TYR A 98 -2.48 -17.38 2.99
CA TYR A 98 -3.47 -16.35 2.79
C TYR A 98 -2.91 -15.25 1.89
N LYS A 99 -3.81 -14.56 1.21
CA LYS A 99 -3.45 -13.42 0.38
C LYS A 99 -4.28 -12.23 0.80
N VAL A 100 -3.63 -11.13 1.10
CA VAL A 100 -4.30 -9.87 1.40
C VAL A 100 -4.32 -9.07 0.11
N SER A 101 -5.51 -8.65 -0.30
CA SER A 101 -5.68 -7.86 -1.52
C SER A 101 -6.25 -6.51 -1.13
N TRP A 102 -5.68 -5.44 -1.64
CA TRP A 102 -6.13 -4.10 -1.30
C TRP A 102 -6.27 -3.24 -2.55
N ARG A 103 -7.21 -2.32 -2.48
CA ARG A 103 -7.42 -1.32 -3.50
C ARG A 103 -7.85 -0.08 -2.76
N VAL A 104 -7.08 0.97 -2.82
CA VAL A 104 -7.35 2.18 -2.06
C VAL A 104 -7.37 3.41 -2.94
N THR A 105 -8.20 4.37 -2.55
CA THR A 105 -8.22 5.70 -3.13
C THR A 105 -7.56 6.62 -2.12
N ALA A 106 -6.50 7.28 -2.53
CA ALA A 106 -5.79 8.19 -1.67
C ALA A 106 -6.51 9.54 -1.58
N VAL A 107 -6.14 10.34 -0.60
CA VAL A 107 -6.74 11.67 -0.45
C VAL A 107 -6.49 12.57 -1.66
N ASP A 108 -5.51 12.25 -2.50
CA ASP A 108 -5.29 12.97 -3.75
C ASP A 108 -6.13 12.42 -4.90
N THR A 109 -7.05 11.50 -4.61
CA THR A 109 -8.00 10.87 -5.52
C THR A 109 -7.42 9.80 -6.45
N HIS A 110 -6.14 9.51 -6.40
CA HIS A 110 -5.58 8.44 -7.21
C HIS A 110 -5.82 7.07 -6.56
N VAL A 111 -6.01 6.07 -7.39
CA VAL A 111 -6.28 4.70 -6.95
C VAL A 111 -5.05 3.84 -7.14
N THR A 112 -4.72 3.07 -6.10
CA THR A 112 -3.66 2.07 -6.20
C THR A 112 -4.20 0.74 -5.70
N HIS A 113 -3.55 -0.35 -6.08
CA HIS A 113 -3.96 -1.68 -5.65
C HIS A 113 -2.75 -2.60 -5.60
N GLY A 114 -2.90 -3.68 -4.85
CA GLY A 114 -1.85 -4.67 -4.75
C GLY A 114 -2.29 -5.82 -3.88
N PHE A 115 -1.37 -6.73 -3.63
CA PHE A 115 -1.63 -7.84 -2.72
C PHE A 115 -0.33 -8.30 -2.10
N PHE A 116 -0.43 -9.03 -0.99
CA PHE A 116 0.73 -9.67 -0.39
C PHE A 116 0.29 -10.96 0.32
N PRO A 117 1.20 -11.92 0.45
CA PRO A 117 0.89 -13.17 1.13
C PRO A 117 1.31 -13.12 2.59
N PHE A 118 0.68 -13.96 3.38
CA PHE A 118 1.19 -14.36 4.68
C PHE A 118 0.72 -15.79 4.95
N GLU A 119 1.29 -16.41 5.95
CA GLU A 119 0.95 -17.79 6.27
C GLU A 119 0.71 -17.94 7.76
N VAL A 120 -0.26 -18.76 8.14
CA VAL A 120 -0.46 -19.18 9.51
C VAL A 120 0.08 -20.59 9.61
N SER A 121 1.07 -20.82 10.49
CA SER A 121 1.68 -22.14 10.58
C SER A 121 0.80 -23.09 11.38
N PRO A 122 0.93 -24.38 11.12
CA PRO A 122 0.14 -25.37 11.87
C PRO A 122 0.55 -25.45 13.31
#